data_69c912f59e89a289fd465a2edb12da0c
#
_entry.id   69c912f59e89a289fd465a2edb12da0c
#
_cell.length_a   1.000
_cell.length_b   1.000
_cell.length_c   1.000
_cell.angle_alpha   90.00
_cell.angle_beta   90.00
_cell.angle_gamma   90.00
#
_symmetry.space_group_name_H-M   'P 1'
#
loop_
_entity.id
_entity.type
_entity.pdbx_description
1 polymer ?
#
loop_
_entity_poly.entity_id
_entity_poly.type
_entity_poly.pdbx_seq_one_letter_code
_entity_poly.pdbx_strand_id
1 'polypeptide(L)'
;AKAENLTENNTALTLNIAANYGGCWDIVQATQQLAEKVKNNEISVSDINESLFQQHLVTQDEPPVDLLIRTSGEQRISNFLLWQIAYAELCFLDVLWPDFSEKDFNQAIACYQQRHRRFGGTE
;
A
#
# COMPACT_ATOMS: atom_id res chain seq x y z
N ALA A 1 -13.17 -16.13 -4.56
CA ALA A 1 -13.19 -16.95 -5.78
C ALA A 1 -12.43 -18.27 -5.56
N LYS A 2 -12.23 -19.09 -6.63
CA LYS A 2 -11.67 -20.46 -6.47
C LYS A 2 -10.26 -20.47 -5.84
N ALA A 3 -9.41 -19.50 -6.19
CA ALA A 3 -8.06 -19.39 -5.62
C ALA A 3 -8.12 -19.01 -4.12
N GLU A 4 -8.97 -18.09 -3.72
CA GLU A 4 -9.16 -17.69 -2.33
C GLU A 4 -9.57 -18.89 -1.47
N ASN A 5 -10.58 -19.67 -1.91
CA ASN A 5 -11.03 -20.85 -1.19
C ASN A 5 -9.93 -21.93 -1.03
N LEU A 6 -9.01 -22.04 -2.01
CA LEU A 6 -7.89 -22.98 -1.95
C LEU A 6 -6.78 -22.55 -0.98
N THR A 7 -6.71 -21.27 -0.67
CA THR A 7 -5.60 -20.67 0.11
C THR A 7 -6.06 -20.05 1.44
N GLU A 8 -7.35 -20.10 1.76
CA GLU A 8 -7.95 -19.47 2.94
C GLU A 8 -7.32 -19.90 4.27
N ASN A 9 -6.79 -21.12 4.33
CA ASN A 9 -6.13 -21.64 5.52
C ASN A 9 -4.59 -21.48 5.50
N ASN A 10 -4.03 -20.83 4.46
CA ASN A 10 -2.60 -20.56 4.40
C ASN A 10 -2.25 -19.36 5.27
N THR A 11 -1.12 -19.43 5.99
CA THR A 11 -0.71 -18.39 6.96
C THR A 11 0.65 -17.78 6.68
N ALA A 12 1.38 -18.26 5.67
CA ALA A 12 2.76 -17.82 5.41
C ALA A 12 2.84 -16.51 4.62
N LEU A 13 1.90 -16.25 3.72
CA LEU A 13 1.90 -15.08 2.82
C LEU A 13 0.48 -14.73 2.42
N THR A 14 0.16 -13.44 2.44
CA THR A 14 -1.07 -12.88 1.83
C THR A 14 -0.72 -12.23 0.50
N LEU A 15 -1.42 -12.62 -0.58
CA LEU A 15 -1.31 -12.00 -1.89
C LEU A 15 -2.57 -11.18 -2.19
N ASN A 16 -2.43 -9.88 -2.29
CA ASN A 16 -3.51 -8.96 -2.69
C ASN A 16 -3.34 -8.53 -4.15
N ILE A 17 -4.35 -8.76 -4.97
CA ILE A 17 -4.37 -8.33 -6.37
C ILE A 17 -5.30 -7.13 -6.50
N ALA A 18 -4.72 -5.94 -6.72
CA ALA A 18 -5.46 -4.70 -6.91
C ALA A 18 -5.86 -4.53 -8.38
N ALA A 19 -7.05 -4.98 -8.74
CA ALA A 19 -7.64 -4.75 -10.06
C ALA A 19 -8.59 -3.55 -9.99
N ASN A 20 -8.48 -2.62 -10.95
CA ASN A 20 -9.30 -1.40 -11.02
C ASN A 20 -9.25 -0.57 -9.72
N TYR A 21 -8.05 -0.42 -9.14
CA TYR A 21 -7.77 0.33 -7.92
C TYR A 21 -7.10 1.68 -8.28
N GLY A 22 -7.40 2.71 -7.51
CA GLY A 22 -6.71 4.00 -7.58
C GLY A 22 -6.56 4.62 -6.19
N GLY A 23 -5.34 5.08 -5.85
CA GLY A 23 -5.06 5.66 -4.53
C GLY A 23 -5.88 6.91 -4.23
N CYS A 24 -6.10 7.79 -5.22
CA CYS A 24 -6.98 8.95 -5.05
C CYS A 24 -8.43 8.53 -4.76
N TRP A 25 -8.93 7.52 -5.46
CA TRP A 25 -10.26 6.98 -5.20
C TRP A 25 -10.37 6.39 -3.78
N ASP A 26 -9.36 5.66 -3.34
CA ASP A 26 -9.31 5.06 -2.01
C ASP A 26 -9.38 6.13 -0.90
N ILE A 27 -8.65 7.22 -1.05
CA ILE A 27 -8.69 8.38 -0.14
C ILE A 27 -10.08 9.02 -0.13
N VAL A 28 -10.69 9.22 -1.30
CA VAL A 28 -12.01 9.86 -1.41
C VAL A 28 -13.09 8.98 -0.78
N GLN A 29 -13.10 7.67 -1.04
CA GLN A 29 -14.10 6.78 -0.45
C GLN A 29 -13.96 6.68 1.07
N ALA A 30 -12.72 6.64 1.61
CA ALA A 30 -12.50 6.70 3.05
C ALA A 30 -13.01 8.01 3.68
N THR A 31 -12.77 9.14 3.01
CA THR A 31 -13.27 10.45 3.43
C THR A 31 -14.79 10.49 3.45
N GLN A 32 -15.46 9.94 2.43
CA GLN A 32 -16.91 9.86 2.38
C GLN A 32 -17.50 9.03 3.52
N GLN A 33 -16.90 7.88 3.82
CA GLN A 33 -17.33 7.03 4.95
C GLN A 33 -17.21 7.77 6.29
N LEU A 34 -16.10 8.46 6.52
CA LEU A 34 -15.90 9.25 7.76
C LEU A 34 -16.90 10.40 7.86
N ALA A 35 -17.14 11.13 6.77
CA ALA A 35 -18.13 12.22 6.74
C ALA A 35 -19.55 11.70 7.05
N GLU A 36 -19.90 10.52 6.56
CA GLU A 36 -21.19 9.91 6.84
C GLU A 36 -21.32 9.49 8.32
N LYS A 37 -20.27 8.95 8.92
CA LYS A 37 -20.24 8.65 10.37
C LYS A 37 -20.39 9.91 11.22
N VAL A 38 -19.75 11.02 10.85
CA VAL A 38 -19.94 12.32 11.53
C VAL A 38 -21.38 12.80 11.40
N LYS A 39 -21.96 12.75 10.19
CA LYS A 39 -23.36 13.12 9.94
C LYS A 39 -24.34 12.31 10.79
N ASN A 40 -24.07 11.03 10.97
CA ASN A 40 -24.90 10.12 11.76
C ASN A 40 -24.64 10.21 13.29
N ASN A 41 -23.76 11.12 13.75
CA ASN A 41 -23.33 11.27 15.16
C ASN A 41 -22.67 9.99 15.74
N GLU A 42 -22.06 9.16 14.90
CA GLU A 42 -21.30 7.97 15.32
C GLU A 42 -19.90 8.36 15.83
N ILE A 43 -19.32 9.41 15.24
CA ILE A 43 -18.04 10.01 15.61
C ILE A 43 -18.15 11.53 15.53
N SER A 44 -17.24 12.25 16.20
CA SER A 44 -17.06 13.71 16.03
C SER A 44 -15.94 14.00 15.01
N VAL A 45 -15.92 15.22 14.48
CA VAL A 45 -14.82 15.65 13.58
C VAL A 45 -13.46 15.56 14.28
N SER A 46 -13.42 15.80 15.59
CA SER A 46 -12.18 15.73 16.40
C SER A 46 -11.65 14.30 16.58
N ASP A 47 -12.45 13.27 16.34
CA ASP A 47 -12.03 11.88 16.42
C ASP A 47 -11.25 11.45 15.16
N ILE A 48 -11.38 12.22 14.05
CA ILE A 48 -10.70 11.91 12.80
C ILE A 48 -9.21 12.19 12.93
N ASN A 49 -8.43 11.14 12.87
CA ASN A 49 -6.97 11.15 12.88
C ASN A 49 -6.42 10.15 11.86
N GLU A 50 -5.10 10.09 11.70
CA GLU A 50 -4.45 9.20 10.71
C GLU A 50 -4.82 7.73 10.92
N SER A 51 -4.86 7.26 12.16
CA SER A 51 -5.20 5.89 12.50
C SER A 51 -6.64 5.54 12.12
N LEU A 52 -7.59 6.40 12.47
CA LEU A 52 -8.99 6.20 12.10
C LEU A 52 -9.19 6.29 10.59
N PHE A 53 -8.50 7.20 9.91
CA PHE A 53 -8.55 7.30 8.46
C PHE A 53 -8.06 6.03 7.79
N GLN A 54 -6.92 5.48 8.22
CA GLN A 54 -6.35 4.25 7.68
C GLN A 54 -7.30 3.06 7.81
N GLN A 55 -8.11 2.99 8.87
CA GLN A 55 -9.12 1.94 9.05
C GLN A 55 -10.26 1.98 8.04
N HIS A 56 -10.34 3.02 7.21
CA HIS A 56 -11.35 3.16 6.15
C HIS A 56 -10.78 3.00 4.74
N LEU A 57 -9.48 2.79 4.62
CA LEU A 57 -8.85 2.42 3.35
C LEU A 57 -9.09 0.94 3.02
N VAL A 58 -9.03 0.59 1.74
CA VAL A 58 -9.23 -0.83 1.31
C VAL A 58 -8.16 -1.78 1.85
N THR A 59 -7.04 -1.24 2.34
CA THR A 59 -5.91 -1.98 2.92
C THR A 59 -5.90 -1.94 4.45
N GLN A 60 -7.04 -1.68 5.09
CA GLN A 60 -7.13 -1.47 6.54
C GLN A 60 -6.54 -2.61 7.39
N ASP A 61 -6.64 -3.85 6.89
CA ASP A 61 -6.20 -5.06 7.60
C ASP A 61 -4.75 -5.45 7.25
N GLU A 62 -4.10 -4.68 6.37
CA GLU A 62 -2.76 -4.98 5.90
C GLU A 62 -1.69 -4.19 6.67
N PRO A 63 -0.49 -4.74 6.85
CA PRO A 63 0.62 -4.00 7.43
C PRO A 63 1.03 -2.80 6.54
N PRO A 64 1.72 -1.79 7.10
CA PRO A 64 2.28 -0.70 6.30
C PRO A 64 3.19 -1.22 5.19
N VAL A 65 3.17 -0.54 4.04
CA VAL A 65 4.04 -0.89 2.91
C VAL A 65 5.48 -0.50 3.22
N ASP A 66 6.37 -1.46 3.20
CA ASP A 66 7.80 -1.25 3.43
C ASP A 66 8.56 -0.95 2.15
N LEU A 67 8.21 -1.63 1.07
CA LEU A 67 8.90 -1.54 -0.23
C LEU A 67 7.88 -1.49 -1.37
N LEU A 68 8.00 -0.48 -2.23
CA LEU A 68 7.34 -0.42 -3.52
C LEU A 68 8.36 -0.76 -4.61
N ILE A 69 8.07 -1.79 -5.41
CA ILE A 69 8.86 -2.15 -6.59
C ILE A 69 8.08 -1.75 -7.83
N ARG A 70 8.67 -0.95 -8.70
CA ARG A 70 8.12 -0.61 -9.99
C ARG A 70 9.07 -1.00 -11.12
N THR A 71 8.56 -1.76 -12.08
CA THR A 71 9.27 -2.24 -13.26
C THR A 71 9.15 -1.27 -14.45
N SER A 72 9.71 -1.61 -15.57
CA SER A 72 9.62 -0.90 -16.87
C SER A 72 10.34 0.44 -16.94
N GLY A 73 11.31 0.71 -16.06
CA GLY A 73 12.04 1.98 -16.03
C GLY A 73 11.22 3.20 -15.66
N GLU A 74 9.97 3.01 -15.25
CA GLU A 74 9.07 4.08 -14.89
C GLU A 74 9.35 4.57 -13.46
N GLN A 75 9.56 5.89 -13.32
CA GLN A 75 9.89 6.52 -12.03
C GLN A 75 8.72 7.36 -11.49
N ARG A 76 7.54 6.77 -11.45
CA ARG A 76 6.30 7.39 -10.97
C ARG A 76 5.41 6.36 -10.26
N ILE A 77 4.54 6.82 -9.38
CA ILE A 77 3.63 5.96 -8.60
C ILE A 77 2.35 5.66 -9.38
N SER A 78 1.93 6.56 -10.26
CA SER A 78 0.75 6.41 -11.12
C SER A 78 -0.53 6.08 -10.36
N ASN A 79 -0.79 6.78 -9.26
CA ASN A 79 -2.01 6.66 -8.48
C ASN A 79 -2.21 5.28 -7.82
N PHE A 80 -1.12 4.59 -7.48
CA PHE A 80 -1.17 3.32 -6.75
C PHE A 80 -0.75 3.53 -5.28
N LEU A 81 -1.57 3.07 -4.31
CA LEU A 81 -1.30 3.06 -2.86
C LEU A 81 -0.72 4.38 -2.29
N LEU A 82 -1.32 5.54 -2.60
CA LEU A 82 -0.76 6.85 -2.24
C LEU A 82 -0.54 7.05 -0.74
N TRP A 83 -1.53 6.73 0.07
CA TRP A 83 -1.44 6.82 1.53
C TRP A 83 -0.46 5.80 2.10
N GLN A 84 -0.57 4.57 1.64
CA GLN A 84 0.12 3.42 2.21
C GLN A 84 1.63 3.45 1.98
N ILE A 85 2.11 4.14 0.94
CA ILE A 85 3.53 4.22 0.60
C ILE A 85 4.23 5.47 1.13
N ALA A 86 3.57 6.25 1.99
CA ALA A 86 4.10 7.51 2.51
C ALA A 86 5.51 7.38 3.11
N TYR A 87 5.82 6.24 3.72
CA TYR A 87 7.15 5.93 4.30
C TYR A 87 7.82 4.71 3.65
N ALA A 88 7.29 4.22 2.52
CA ALA A 88 7.87 3.09 1.82
C ALA A 88 9.17 3.47 1.11
N GLU A 89 10.10 2.51 1.05
CA GLU A 89 11.23 2.62 0.13
C GLU A 89 10.76 2.36 -1.30
N LEU A 90 11.27 3.15 -2.24
CA LEU A 90 10.92 3.04 -3.65
C LEU A 90 12.08 2.40 -4.43
N CYS A 91 11.80 1.33 -5.14
CA CYS A 91 12.76 0.64 -5.99
C CYS A 91 12.23 0.60 -7.43
N PHE A 92 12.91 1.31 -8.32
CA PHE A 92 12.57 1.35 -9.75
C PHE A 92 13.55 0.47 -10.53
N LEU A 93 13.01 -0.45 -11.32
CA LEU A 93 13.78 -1.42 -12.11
C LEU A 93 13.47 -1.27 -13.59
N ASP A 94 14.49 -1.35 -14.44
CA ASP A 94 14.34 -1.22 -15.90
C ASP A 94 13.73 -2.46 -16.55
N VAL A 95 13.72 -3.60 -15.85
CA VAL A 95 13.14 -4.86 -16.36
C VAL A 95 11.65 -4.73 -16.64
N LEU A 96 11.18 -5.28 -17.74
CA LEU A 96 9.75 -5.37 -18.05
C LEU A 96 9.07 -6.41 -17.17
N TRP A 97 7.81 -6.20 -16.82
CA TRP A 97 7.09 -7.10 -15.93
C TRP A 97 7.11 -8.57 -16.35
N PRO A 98 6.94 -8.93 -17.63
CA PRO A 98 7.03 -10.33 -18.05
C PRO A 98 8.41 -10.98 -17.86
N ASP A 99 9.47 -10.17 -17.81
CA ASP A 99 10.85 -10.62 -17.65
C ASP A 99 11.34 -10.53 -16.19
N PHE A 100 10.49 -10.07 -15.28
CA PHE A 100 10.82 -9.93 -13.87
C PHE A 100 11.08 -11.29 -13.24
N SER A 101 12.26 -11.46 -12.68
CA SER A 101 12.77 -12.72 -12.18
C SER A 101 13.05 -12.68 -10.66
N GLU A 102 13.36 -13.84 -10.08
CA GLU A 102 13.84 -13.96 -8.71
C GLU A 102 15.10 -13.11 -8.46
N LYS A 103 15.98 -12.98 -9.46
CA LYS A 103 17.18 -12.15 -9.36
C LYS A 103 16.81 -10.67 -9.19
N ASP A 104 15.84 -10.19 -9.93
CA ASP A 104 15.37 -8.80 -9.85
C ASP A 104 14.69 -8.53 -8.50
N PHE A 105 13.91 -9.48 -8.02
CA PHE A 105 13.29 -9.41 -6.71
C PHE A 105 14.36 -9.35 -5.60
N ASN A 106 15.35 -10.23 -5.63
CA ASN A 106 16.46 -10.24 -4.67
C ASN A 106 17.27 -8.92 -4.72
N GLN A 107 17.44 -8.33 -5.90
CA GLN A 107 18.07 -7.02 -6.04
C GLN A 107 17.25 -5.92 -5.35
N ALA A 108 15.93 -5.91 -5.49
CA ALA A 108 15.06 -4.96 -4.81
C ALA A 108 15.12 -5.11 -3.28
N ILE A 109 15.14 -6.35 -2.76
CA ILE A 109 15.31 -6.62 -1.33
C ILE A 109 16.68 -6.15 -0.83
N ALA A 110 17.75 -6.39 -1.57
CA ALA A 110 19.09 -5.91 -1.21
C ALA A 110 19.15 -4.38 -1.17
N CYS A 111 18.50 -3.70 -2.13
CA CYS A 111 18.39 -2.25 -2.15
C CYS A 111 17.67 -1.73 -0.90
N TYR A 112 16.55 -2.37 -0.51
CA TYR A 112 15.81 -2.03 0.70
C TYR A 112 16.67 -2.20 1.97
N GLN A 113 17.40 -3.32 2.10
CA GLN A 113 18.23 -3.61 3.27
C GLN A 113 19.39 -2.61 3.47
N GLN A 114 19.86 -1.99 2.38
CA GLN A 114 20.95 -1.00 2.43
C GLN A 114 20.48 0.40 2.79
N ARG A 115 19.16 0.65 2.78
CA ARG A 115 18.60 1.97 3.07
C ARG A 115 18.30 2.15 4.56
N HIS A 116 18.63 3.33 5.08
CA HIS A 116 18.26 3.74 6.43
C HIS A 116 16.96 4.54 6.40
N ARG A 117 15.91 4.00 7.01
CA ARG A 117 14.63 4.70 7.16
C ARG A 117 14.74 5.77 8.24
N ARG A 118 14.49 7.02 7.89
CA ARG A 118 14.57 8.17 8.83
C ARG A 118 13.21 8.57 9.40
N PHE A 119 12.09 8.08 8.87
CA PHE A 119 10.72 8.40 9.30
C PHE A 119 10.48 9.89 9.57
N GLY A 120 11.07 10.77 8.73
CA GLY A 120 10.99 12.22 8.91
C GLY A 120 11.89 12.80 10.00
N GLY A 121 12.70 11.99 10.66
CA GLY A 121 13.71 12.45 11.62
C GLY A 121 14.94 13.05 10.95
N THR A 122 15.47 14.11 11.52
CA THR A 122 16.78 14.69 11.14
C THR A 122 17.85 14.11 12.07
N GLU A 123 18.74 13.28 11.54
CA GLU A 123 20.10 13.09 12.06
C GLU A 123 21.08 13.82 11.17
#